data_c9d9dbcceadb405b40086f13690ef390
#
_entry.id   c9d9dbcceadb405b40086f13690ef390
#
_cell.length_a   1.000
_cell.length_b   1.000
_cell.length_c   1.000
_cell.angle_alpha   90.00
_cell.angle_beta   90.00
_cell.angle_gamma   90.00
#
_symmetry.space_group_name_H-M   'P 1'
#
loop_
_entity.id
_entity.type
_entity.pdbx_description
1 polymer ?
#
loop_
_entity_poly.entity_id
_entity_poly.type
_entity_poly.pdbx_seq_one_letter_code
_entity_poly.pdbx_strand_id
1 'polypeptide(L)'
;MDRRGLLTGLSALGVVACSRPGPSAAASAVPEAFDLSALEARDGGRLGFVAHDLGSGRELVWRGEERFVYCSTFKMFLAAATLLRVQAGEERLERMIPVAATDMVPHAPVTGPAVGGALSVEALMQATVEVSDNPAANLLLAAMGGLEPMRAFYRGLGDADTRVDRFEPEMNRLDGDKDTTRPLNGAANLKRLLVDADTPLSDAHKALLLRWMIETPTGPARIRAGVPAGWTVAHKTGTGGYGPTNDIGVLYPPAGAPVILAAYHHGARETPPARNEAVIAEATRLALSELGRA
;
A
#
# COMPACT_ATOMS: atom_id res chain seq x y z
N MET A 1 50.41 61.02 -45.47
CA MET A 1 49.62 62.03 -44.76
C MET A 1 48.17 61.56 -44.87
N ASP A 2 47.57 61.39 -43.81
CA ASP A 2 46.21 61.19 -43.37
C ASP A 2 45.87 59.79 -42.81
N ARG A 3 45.66 59.84 -41.52
CA ARG A 3 45.24 58.75 -40.70
C ARG A 3 43.71 58.82 -40.58
N ARG A 4 42.99 57.81 -41.02
CA ARG A 4 41.59 57.64 -40.68
C ARG A 4 41.45 56.42 -39.77
N GLY A 5 41.11 56.69 -38.49
CA GLY A 5 40.82 55.67 -37.50
C GLY A 5 39.49 55.00 -37.77
N LEU A 6 39.48 53.66 -37.67
CA LEU A 6 38.28 52.82 -37.75
C LEU A 6 37.83 52.51 -36.31
N LEU A 7 36.68 53.02 -35.91
CA LEU A 7 36.01 52.69 -34.62
C LEU A 7 35.21 51.41 -34.84
N THR A 8 35.63 50.32 -34.20
CA THR A 8 34.86 49.05 -34.09
C THR A 8 34.02 49.07 -32.82
N GLY A 9 32.72 49.18 -33.01
CA GLY A 9 31.76 49.03 -31.92
C GLY A 9 31.57 47.57 -31.57
N LEU A 10 31.84 47.19 -30.31
CA LEU A 10 31.50 45.90 -29.74
C LEU A 10 30.07 45.96 -29.22
N SER A 11 29.13 45.25 -29.86
CA SER A 11 27.79 45.00 -29.35
C SER A 11 27.80 43.79 -28.40
N ALA A 12 27.61 44.03 -27.12
CA ALA A 12 27.45 43.00 -26.14
C ALA A 12 26.02 42.45 -26.20
N LEU A 13 25.84 41.21 -26.71
CA LEU A 13 24.60 40.47 -26.56
C LEU A 13 24.50 39.93 -25.13
N GLY A 14 23.60 40.49 -24.33
CA GLY A 14 23.22 39.95 -23.03
C GLY A 14 22.43 38.65 -23.20
N VAL A 15 23.01 37.53 -22.79
CA VAL A 15 22.30 36.24 -22.65
C VAL A 15 21.49 36.29 -21.34
N VAL A 16 20.18 36.48 -21.46
CA VAL A 16 19.26 36.28 -20.33
C VAL A 16 19.12 34.76 -20.08
N ALA A 17 19.81 34.28 -19.06
CA ALA A 17 19.64 32.91 -18.57
C ALA A 17 18.30 32.82 -17.84
N CYS A 18 17.28 32.23 -18.49
CA CYS A 18 16.07 31.79 -17.81
C CYS A 18 16.40 30.61 -16.90
N SER A 19 16.59 30.88 -15.62
CA SER A 19 16.68 29.86 -14.58
C SER A 19 15.33 29.14 -14.47
N ARG A 20 15.23 27.91 -14.95
CA ARG A 20 14.11 27.02 -14.64
C ARG A 20 14.14 26.76 -13.14
N PRO A 21 13.03 26.92 -12.41
CA PRO A 21 12.97 26.44 -11.03
C PRO A 21 13.18 24.92 -11.06
N GLY A 22 14.20 24.44 -10.36
CA GLY A 22 14.42 23.00 -10.15
C GLY A 22 13.22 22.41 -9.41
N PRO A 23 13.00 21.08 -9.51
CA PRO A 23 11.95 20.43 -8.77
C PRO A 23 12.14 20.74 -7.29
N SER A 24 11.14 21.37 -6.68
CA SER A 24 11.08 21.58 -5.23
C SER A 24 11.16 20.18 -4.60
N ALA A 25 12.20 19.93 -3.81
CA ALA A 25 12.24 18.75 -2.96
C ALA A 25 10.97 18.77 -2.11
N ALA A 26 10.11 17.78 -2.27
CA ALA A 26 8.93 17.63 -1.43
C ALA A 26 9.42 17.63 0.02
N ALA A 27 9.01 18.62 0.80
CA ALA A 27 9.31 18.67 2.22
C ALA A 27 8.80 17.35 2.84
N SER A 28 9.68 16.64 3.57
CA SER A 28 9.24 15.48 4.33
C SER A 28 8.15 15.93 5.27
N ALA A 29 6.98 15.29 5.21
CA ALA A 29 5.87 15.58 6.12
C ALA A 29 6.36 15.38 7.57
N VAL A 30 6.05 16.34 8.44
CA VAL A 30 6.26 16.17 9.87
C VAL A 30 5.01 15.52 10.42
N PRO A 31 5.11 14.30 11.01
CA PRO A 31 3.94 13.62 11.56
C PRO A 31 3.24 14.49 12.63
N GLU A 32 1.94 14.66 12.49
CA GLU A 32 1.08 15.33 13.46
C GLU A 32 0.39 14.29 14.34
N ALA A 33 0.41 14.48 15.66
CA ALA A 33 -0.31 13.60 16.58
C ALA A 33 -1.81 13.70 16.31
N PHE A 34 -2.45 12.55 16.06
CA PHE A 34 -3.89 12.44 15.80
C PHE A 34 -4.52 11.55 16.85
N ASP A 35 -5.25 12.15 17.80
CA ASP A 35 -5.77 11.43 18.97
C ASP A 35 -7.02 10.61 18.63
N LEU A 36 -6.88 9.27 18.66
CA LEU A 36 -7.96 8.31 18.49
C LEU A 36 -8.28 7.54 19.81
N SER A 37 -7.81 8.04 20.96
CA SER A 37 -8.02 7.39 22.27
C SER A 37 -9.49 7.23 22.63
N ALA A 38 -10.34 8.22 22.33
CA ALA A 38 -11.77 8.15 22.54
C ALA A 38 -12.45 7.05 21.71
N LEU A 39 -11.98 6.82 20.48
CA LEU A 39 -12.45 5.75 19.61
C LEU A 39 -12.07 4.38 20.19
N GLU A 40 -10.82 4.19 20.60
CA GLU A 40 -10.34 2.97 21.25
C GLU A 40 -11.10 2.70 22.58
N ALA A 41 -11.33 3.73 23.39
CA ALA A 41 -12.06 3.59 24.67
C ALA A 41 -13.52 3.17 24.45
N ARG A 42 -14.17 3.67 23.40
CA ARG A 42 -15.57 3.35 23.08
C ARG A 42 -15.73 1.94 22.49
N ASP A 43 -14.88 1.56 21.56
CA ASP A 43 -15.05 0.34 20.76
C ASP A 43 -14.12 -0.80 21.16
N GLY A 44 -13.14 -0.51 21.97
CA GLY A 44 -12.14 -1.46 22.45
C GLY A 44 -11.03 -1.71 21.42
N GLY A 45 -10.03 -2.47 21.85
CA GLY A 45 -8.91 -2.84 20.98
C GLY A 45 -7.81 -1.78 20.92
N ARG A 46 -6.92 -1.96 19.96
CA ARG A 46 -5.76 -1.09 19.70
C ARG A 46 -5.70 -0.78 18.21
N LEU A 47 -5.67 0.50 17.86
CA LEU A 47 -5.66 0.97 16.48
C LEU A 47 -4.33 1.66 16.16
N GLY A 48 -3.61 1.20 15.16
CA GLY A 48 -2.51 1.91 14.53
C GLY A 48 -3.00 2.58 13.25
N PHE A 49 -2.75 3.89 13.08
CA PHE A 49 -3.36 4.65 12.01
C PHE A 49 -2.42 5.72 11.46
N VAL A 50 -2.39 5.83 10.14
CA VAL A 50 -1.73 6.92 9.41
C VAL A 50 -2.65 7.39 8.30
N ALA A 51 -2.82 8.72 8.17
CA ALA A 51 -3.42 9.35 7.00
C ALA A 51 -2.50 10.46 6.51
N HIS A 52 -1.95 10.31 5.30
CA HIS A 52 -1.06 11.29 4.67
C HIS A 52 -1.76 11.97 3.50
N ASP A 53 -2.12 13.23 3.65
CA ASP A 53 -2.66 14.07 2.58
C ASP A 53 -1.53 14.61 1.70
N LEU A 54 -1.44 14.10 0.50
CA LEU A 54 -0.39 14.48 -0.45
C LEU A 54 -0.57 15.87 -1.05
N GLY A 55 -1.74 16.50 -0.86
CA GLY A 55 -2.01 17.86 -1.31
C GLY A 55 -1.48 18.92 -0.36
N SER A 56 -1.72 18.74 0.93
CA SER A 56 -1.24 19.64 1.98
C SER A 56 0.12 19.24 2.56
N GLY A 57 0.53 17.97 2.37
CA GLY A 57 1.70 17.40 3.01
C GLY A 57 1.48 17.04 4.49
N ARG A 58 0.28 17.21 5.05
CA ARG A 58 -0.04 16.83 6.43
C ARG A 58 -0.10 15.31 6.58
N GLU A 59 0.46 14.81 7.65
CA GLU A 59 0.45 13.39 8.00
C GLU A 59 -0.07 13.22 9.43
N LEU A 60 -1.27 12.67 9.58
CA LEU A 60 -1.91 12.38 10.86
C LEU A 60 -1.51 10.99 11.33
N VAL A 61 -1.02 10.86 12.56
CA VAL A 61 -0.47 9.60 13.07
C VAL A 61 -1.03 9.26 14.45
N TRP A 62 -1.51 8.03 14.59
CA TRP A 62 -1.87 7.42 15.86
C TRP A 62 -1.19 6.06 15.99
N ARG A 63 -0.39 5.83 17.05
CA ARG A 63 0.39 4.59 17.27
C ARG A 63 1.21 4.14 16.03
N GLY A 64 1.70 5.10 15.26
CA GLY A 64 2.34 4.86 13.96
C GLY A 64 3.60 3.99 14.02
N GLU A 65 4.30 4.00 15.16
CA GLU A 65 5.54 3.24 15.41
C GLU A 65 5.29 1.87 16.09
N GLU A 66 4.06 1.59 16.52
CA GLU A 66 3.74 0.31 17.15
C GLU A 66 3.58 -0.81 16.12
N ARG A 67 3.87 -2.04 16.53
CA ARG A 67 3.76 -3.20 15.65
C ARG A 67 2.36 -3.78 15.63
N PHE A 68 1.87 -4.09 14.42
CA PHE A 68 0.59 -4.73 14.17
C PHE A 68 0.77 -5.90 13.21
N VAL A 69 0.08 -7.03 13.46
CA VAL A 69 -0.02 -8.11 12.50
C VAL A 69 -0.75 -7.59 11.26
N TYR A 70 -0.10 -7.65 10.11
CA TYR A 70 -0.61 -7.05 8.88
C TYR A 70 -1.68 -7.90 8.19
N CYS A 71 -1.74 -9.21 8.46
CA CYS A 71 -2.63 -10.13 7.78
C CYS A 71 -2.54 -9.98 6.25
N SER A 72 -3.64 -10.16 5.55
CA SER A 72 -3.66 -10.12 4.07
C SER A 72 -3.34 -8.75 3.45
N THR A 73 -3.06 -7.68 4.22
CA THR A 73 -2.61 -6.42 3.60
C THR A 73 -1.26 -6.58 2.88
N PHE A 74 -0.42 -7.55 3.27
CA PHE A 74 0.85 -7.85 2.61
C PHE A 74 0.67 -8.30 1.15
N LYS A 75 -0.50 -8.80 0.78
CA LYS A 75 -0.77 -9.40 -0.53
C LYS A 75 -0.65 -8.42 -1.70
N MET A 76 -0.98 -7.15 -1.48
CA MET A 76 -0.72 -6.13 -2.50
C MET A 76 0.80 -5.89 -2.68
N PHE A 77 1.58 -5.97 -1.61
CA PHE A 77 3.04 -5.88 -1.65
C PHE A 77 3.66 -7.12 -2.31
N LEU A 78 3.09 -8.31 -2.08
CA LEU A 78 3.50 -9.53 -2.79
C LEU A 78 3.25 -9.42 -4.30
N ALA A 79 2.10 -8.90 -4.71
CA ALA A 79 1.82 -8.63 -6.11
C ALA A 79 2.81 -7.60 -6.69
N ALA A 80 3.10 -6.51 -5.97
CA ALA A 80 4.11 -5.53 -6.39
C ALA A 80 5.50 -6.16 -6.55
N ALA A 81 5.94 -6.98 -5.59
CA ALA A 81 7.22 -7.70 -5.65
C ALA A 81 7.28 -8.63 -6.87
N THR A 82 6.17 -9.34 -7.15
CA THR A 82 6.08 -10.21 -8.33
C THR A 82 6.14 -9.40 -9.63
N LEU A 83 5.46 -8.25 -9.70
CA LEU A 83 5.51 -7.35 -10.87
C LEU A 83 6.92 -6.77 -11.11
N LEU A 84 7.67 -6.46 -10.05
CA LEU A 84 9.08 -6.05 -10.19
C LEU A 84 9.94 -7.17 -10.78
N ARG A 85 9.72 -8.44 -10.40
CA ARG A 85 10.39 -9.58 -11.01
C ARG A 85 10.02 -9.75 -12.49
N VAL A 86 8.76 -9.48 -12.85
CA VAL A 86 8.33 -9.44 -14.26
C VAL A 86 9.09 -8.36 -15.02
N GLN A 87 9.23 -7.15 -14.45
CA GLN A 87 10.01 -6.07 -15.07
C GLN A 87 11.49 -6.43 -15.25
N ALA A 88 12.06 -7.17 -14.31
CA ALA A 88 13.44 -7.65 -14.37
C ALA A 88 13.63 -8.84 -15.33
N GLY A 89 12.57 -9.38 -15.91
CA GLY A 89 12.61 -10.59 -16.76
C GLY A 89 12.84 -11.90 -15.98
N GLU A 90 12.72 -11.86 -14.66
CA GLU A 90 12.86 -13.02 -13.77
C GLU A 90 11.55 -13.82 -13.62
N GLU A 91 10.44 -13.22 -14.04
CA GLU A 91 9.11 -13.82 -14.01
C GLU A 91 8.33 -13.39 -15.27
N ARG A 92 7.22 -14.09 -15.59
CA ARG A 92 6.32 -13.76 -16.71
C ARG A 92 4.87 -13.88 -16.24
N LEU A 93 4.05 -12.92 -16.65
CA LEU A 93 2.62 -12.87 -16.29
C LEU A 93 1.87 -14.12 -16.73
N GLU A 94 2.21 -14.65 -17.91
CA GLU A 94 1.56 -15.79 -18.54
C GLU A 94 2.08 -17.15 -18.04
N ARG A 95 3.14 -17.18 -17.24
CA ARG A 95 3.67 -18.45 -16.71
C ARG A 95 2.61 -19.14 -15.89
N MET A 96 2.29 -20.39 -16.26
CA MET A 96 1.33 -21.22 -15.58
C MET A 96 1.95 -21.91 -14.36
N ILE A 97 1.28 -21.79 -13.21
CA ILE A 97 1.66 -22.48 -11.97
C ILE A 97 0.60 -23.54 -11.69
N PRO A 98 0.98 -24.83 -11.57
CA PRO A 98 0.06 -25.89 -11.18
C PRO A 98 -0.57 -25.60 -9.82
N VAL A 99 -1.84 -25.99 -9.66
CA VAL A 99 -2.59 -25.88 -8.41
C VAL A 99 -2.91 -27.29 -7.92
N ALA A 100 -2.19 -27.76 -6.92
CA ALA A 100 -2.37 -29.09 -6.36
C ALA A 100 -3.32 -29.07 -5.15
N ALA A 101 -3.94 -30.21 -4.84
CA ALA A 101 -4.77 -30.34 -3.65
C ALA A 101 -3.98 -30.10 -2.34
N THR A 102 -2.68 -30.40 -2.36
CA THR A 102 -1.76 -30.16 -1.23
C THR A 102 -1.45 -28.69 -0.96
N ASP A 103 -1.74 -27.79 -1.93
CA ASP A 103 -1.53 -26.33 -1.76
C ASP A 103 -2.70 -25.69 -1.02
N MET A 104 -3.80 -26.40 -0.84
CA MET A 104 -5.04 -25.82 -0.33
C MET A 104 -4.96 -25.53 1.17
N VAL A 105 -5.20 -24.27 1.49
CA VAL A 105 -5.40 -23.75 2.84
C VAL A 105 -6.72 -22.98 2.87
N PRO A 106 -7.28 -22.67 4.05
CA PRO A 106 -8.54 -21.94 4.15
C PRO A 106 -8.54 -20.62 3.37
N HIS A 107 -9.69 -20.27 2.77
CA HIS A 107 -9.93 -19.11 1.91
C HIS A 107 -9.24 -19.22 0.55
N ALA A 108 -9.83 -20.06 -0.31
CA ALA A 108 -9.36 -20.40 -1.65
C ALA A 108 -10.45 -20.16 -2.73
N PRO A 109 -11.02 -18.95 -2.86
CA PRO A 109 -12.16 -18.71 -3.74
C PRO A 109 -11.83 -18.89 -5.24
N VAL A 110 -10.58 -18.70 -5.65
CA VAL A 110 -10.12 -18.85 -7.03
C VAL A 110 -9.29 -20.11 -7.21
N THR A 111 -8.35 -20.38 -6.30
CA THR A 111 -7.48 -21.55 -6.41
C THR A 111 -8.21 -22.86 -6.11
N GLY A 112 -9.22 -22.87 -5.22
CA GLY A 112 -9.99 -24.07 -4.88
C GLY A 112 -10.63 -24.72 -6.12
N PRO A 113 -11.40 -23.99 -6.94
CA PRO A 113 -11.95 -24.51 -8.20
C PRO A 113 -10.90 -24.92 -9.24
N ALA A 114 -9.67 -24.42 -9.13
CA ALA A 114 -8.57 -24.68 -10.08
C ALA A 114 -7.70 -25.89 -9.72
N VAL A 115 -8.02 -26.60 -8.63
CA VAL A 115 -7.25 -27.78 -8.20
C VAL A 115 -7.21 -28.84 -9.31
N GLY A 116 -6.01 -29.35 -9.58
CA GLY A 116 -5.72 -30.30 -10.68
C GLY A 116 -5.44 -29.62 -12.03
N GLY A 117 -5.58 -28.29 -12.12
CA GLY A 117 -5.21 -27.47 -13.26
C GLY A 117 -4.02 -26.57 -12.96
N ALA A 118 -4.00 -25.39 -13.57
CA ALA A 118 -2.98 -24.37 -13.37
C ALA A 118 -3.58 -22.97 -13.55
N LEU A 119 -2.98 -21.98 -12.88
CA LEU A 119 -3.32 -20.56 -13.02
C LEU A 119 -2.06 -19.78 -13.47
N SER A 120 -2.26 -18.74 -14.27
CA SER A 120 -1.16 -17.84 -14.60
C SER A 120 -0.69 -17.03 -13.40
N VAL A 121 0.55 -16.55 -13.42
CA VAL A 121 1.09 -15.65 -12.40
C VAL A 121 0.20 -14.42 -12.27
N GLU A 122 -0.28 -13.86 -13.39
CA GLU A 122 -1.22 -12.73 -13.35
C GLU A 122 -2.52 -13.08 -12.63
N ALA A 123 -3.15 -14.23 -12.95
CA ALA A 123 -4.38 -14.67 -12.31
C ALA A 123 -4.19 -14.91 -10.80
N LEU A 124 -3.04 -15.45 -10.39
CA LEU A 124 -2.71 -15.63 -8.97
C LEU A 124 -2.52 -14.28 -8.26
N MET A 125 -1.86 -13.30 -8.88
CA MET A 125 -1.74 -11.95 -8.31
C MET A 125 -3.11 -11.29 -8.18
N GLN A 126 -3.96 -11.36 -9.21
CA GLN A 126 -5.31 -10.82 -9.18
C GLN A 126 -6.13 -11.46 -8.06
N ALA A 127 -6.15 -12.79 -7.96
CA ALA A 127 -6.84 -13.52 -6.90
C ALA A 127 -6.33 -13.11 -5.49
N THR A 128 -5.02 -12.93 -5.36
CA THR A 128 -4.37 -12.51 -4.12
C THR A 128 -4.80 -11.10 -3.70
N VAL A 129 -4.90 -10.15 -4.64
CA VAL A 129 -5.25 -8.76 -4.33
C VAL A 129 -6.75 -8.56 -4.20
N GLU A 130 -7.56 -9.01 -5.19
CA GLU A 130 -8.99 -8.73 -5.23
C GLU A 130 -9.78 -9.50 -4.19
N VAL A 131 -9.58 -10.82 -4.13
CA VAL A 131 -10.38 -11.70 -3.26
C VAL A 131 -9.57 -12.32 -2.13
N SER A 132 -8.32 -11.89 -1.96
CA SER A 132 -7.46 -12.31 -0.84
C SER A 132 -7.21 -13.82 -0.75
N ASP A 133 -7.14 -14.53 -1.88
CA ASP A 133 -6.92 -15.99 -1.96
C ASP A 133 -5.60 -16.36 -1.28
N ASN A 134 -5.67 -17.26 -0.28
CA ASN A 134 -4.51 -17.64 0.52
C ASN A 134 -3.57 -18.61 -0.21
N PRO A 135 -4.07 -19.70 -0.84
CA PRO A 135 -3.22 -20.55 -1.66
C PRO A 135 -2.54 -19.79 -2.80
N ALA A 136 -3.23 -18.84 -3.44
CA ALA A 136 -2.62 -18.01 -4.49
C ALA A 136 -1.41 -17.24 -3.96
N ALA A 137 -1.51 -16.65 -2.76
CA ALA A 137 -0.39 -15.97 -2.13
C ALA A 137 0.77 -16.92 -1.82
N ASN A 138 0.48 -18.12 -1.29
CA ASN A 138 1.50 -19.13 -1.00
C ASN A 138 2.20 -19.64 -2.27
N LEU A 139 1.45 -19.85 -3.35
CA LEU A 139 2.00 -20.24 -4.65
C LEU A 139 2.94 -19.16 -5.23
N LEU A 140 2.58 -17.89 -5.11
CA LEU A 140 3.45 -16.78 -5.53
C LEU A 140 4.71 -16.68 -4.66
N LEU A 141 4.58 -16.83 -3.33
CA LEU A 141 5.73 -16.87 -2.42
C LEU A 141 6.67 -18.05 -2.75
N ALA A 142 6.12 -19.23 -3.00
CA ALA A 142 6.90 -20.39 -3.41
C ALA A 142 7.60 -20.16 -4.77
N ALA A 143 6.88 -19.57 -5.72
CA ALA A 143 7.39 -19.27 -7.06
C ALA A 143 8.55 -18.28 -7.06
N MET A 144 8.60 -17.35 -6.11
CA MET A 144 9.72 -16.41 -5.95
C MET A 144 10.89 -16.97 -5.11
N GLY A 145 10.77 -18.18 -4.56
CA GLY A 145 11.82 -18.83 -3.76
C GLY A 145 11.61 -18.74 -2.25
N GLY A 146 10.38 -18.53 -1.79
CA GLY A 146 10.02 -18.51 -0.37
C GLY A 146 9.90 -17.10 0.21
N LEU A 147 10.13 -16.99 1.52
CA LEU A 147 9.87 -15.74 2.26
C LEU A 147 11.01 -14.71 2.16
N GLU A 148 12.24 -15.16 1.92
CA GLU A 148 13.40 -14.23 1.90
C GLU A 148 13.33 -13.18 0.77
N PRO A 149 12.87 -13.49 -0.45
CA PRO A 149 12.66 -12.45 -1.47
C PRO A 149 11.66 -11.36 -1.04
N MET A 150 10.63 -11.71 -0.28
CA MET A 150 9.70 -10.71 0.28
C MET A 150 10.37 -9.83 1.34
N ARG A 151 11.23 -10.41 2.20
CA ARG A 151 12.02 -9.61 3.14
C ARG A 151 12.96 -8.67 2.41
N ALA A 152 13.64 -9.16 1.36
CA ALA A 152 14.52 -8.35 0.52
C ALA A 152 13.75 -7.22 -0.19
N PHE A 153 12.52 -7.49 -0.66
CA PHE A 153 11.66 -6.50 -1.27
C PHE A 153 11.34 -5.34 -0.30
N TYR A 154 10.91 -5.61 0.94
CA TYR A 154 10.66 -4.56 1.93
C TYR A 154 11.93 -3.75 2.23
N ARG A 155 13.07 -4.42 2.43
CA ARG A 155 14.36 -3.72 2.60
C ARG A 155 14.72 -2.84 1.41
N GLY A 156 14.40 -3.29 0.19
CA GLY A 156 14.58 -2.52 -1.05
C GLY A 156 13.71 -1.26 -1.15
N LEU A 157 12.57 -1.25 -0.45
CA LEU A 157 11.72 -0.05 -0.30
C LEU A 157 12.22 0.88 0.83
N GLY A 158 13.26 0.50 1.58
CA GLY A 158 13.75 1.21 2.76
C GLY A 158 13.09 0.78 4.07
N ASP A 159 12.23 -0.24 4.04
CA ASP A 159 11.53 -0.78 5.20
C ASP A 159 12.32 -1.95 5.82
N ALA A 160 13.07 -1.65 6.86
CA ALA A 160 13.82 -2.65 7.64
C ALA A 160 12.99 -3.33 8.74
N ASP A 161 11.80 -2.80 9.03
CA ASP A 161 11.00 -3.19 10.19
C ASP A 161 9.91 -4.21 9.89
N THR A 162 9.32 -4.19 8.69
CA THR A 162 8.28 -5.16 8.30
C THR A 162 8.86 -6.57 8.26
N ARG A 163 8.19 -7.48 8.97
CA ARG A 163 8.61 -8.87 9.11
C ARG A 163 7.75 -9.78 8.25
N VAL A 164 8.37 -10.79 7.65
CA VAL A 164 7.70 -11.86 6.91
C VAL A 164 8.27 -13.18 7.41
N ASP A 165 7.54 -13.86 8.29
CA ASP A 165 8.07 -15.01 9.01
C ASP A 165 7.38 -16.33 8.65
N ARG A 166 6.11 -16.27 8.17
CA ARG A 166 5.28 -17.45 7.94
C ARG A 166 4.50 -17.31 6.61
N PHE A 167 3.96 -18.44 6.17
CA PHE A 167 3.01 -18.52 5.06
C PHE A 167 1.58 -18.34 5.56
N GLU A 168 0.62 -18.20 4.62
CA GLU A 168 -0.80 -18.29 4.92
C GLU A 168 -1.18 -19.71 5.34
N PRO A 169 -2.06 -19.91 6.33
CA PRO A 169 -2.79 -18.89 7.10
C PRO A 169 -2.10 -18.46 8.40
N GLU A 170 -0.94 -19.03 8.76
CA GLU A 170 -0.27 -18.81 10.06
C GLU A 170 0.15 -17.36 10.26
N MET A 171 0.48 -16.64 9.20
CA MET A 171 0.88 -15.23 9.26
C MET A 171 -0.24 -14.30 9.79
N ASN A 172 -1.49 -14.76 9.83
CA ASN A 172 -2.63 -13.99 10.34
C ASN A 172 -2.81 -14.09 11.88
N ARG A 173 -1.93 -14.82 12.56
CA ARG A 173 -2.01 -15.05 14.01
C ARG A 173 -1.05 -14.14 14.75
N LEU A 174 -1.53 -13.55 15.86
CA LEU A 174 -0.69 -12.87 16.82
C LEU A 174 0.33 -13.87 17.42
N ASP A 175 1.61 -13.62 17.24
CA ASP A 175 2.72 -14.42 17.78
C ASP A 175 3.97 -13.53 17.92
N GLY A 176 4.00 -12.77 19.01
CA GLY A 176 5.02 -11.75 19.21
C GLY A 176 5.09 -10.77 18.05
N ASP A 177 6.29 -10.54 17.53
CA ASP A 177 6.54 -9.63 16.41
C ASP A 177 6.48 -10.30 15.03
N LYS A 178 6.12 -11.59 14.94
CA LYS A 178 6.06 -12.29 13.64
C LYS A 178 4.97 -11.70 12.77
N ASP A 179 5.30 -11.55 11.48
CA ASP A 179 4.39 -11.06 10.42
C ASP A 179 3.72 -9.73 10.79
N THR A 180 4.53 -8.80 11.31
CA THR A 180 4.11 -7.46 11.71
C THR A 180 4.73 -6.37 10.84
N THR A 181 4.02 -5.25 10.78
CA THR A 181 4.50 -3.97 10.26
C THR A 181 4.16 -2.86 11.23
N ARG A 182 4.66 -1.65 10.97
CA ARG A 182 4.23 -0.41 11.62
C ARG A 182 3.30 0.36 10.67
N PRO A 183 2.28 1.07 11.15
CA PRO A 183 1.43 1.90 10.30
C PRO A 183 2.20 2.88 9.40
N LEU A 184 3.24 3.52 9.94
CA LEU A 184 4.12 4.42 9.16
C LEU A 184 4.83 3.69 8.02
N ASN A 185 5.32 2.48 8.25
CA ASN A 185 5.94 1.68 7.18
C ASN A 185 4.92 1.29 6.11
N GLY A 186 3.71 0.87 6.51
CA GLY A 186 2.64 0.55 5.59
C GLY A 186 2.27 1.73 4.68
N ALA A 187 2.12 2.93 5.25
CA ALA A 187 1.84 4.15 4.50
C ALA A 187 3.02 4.56 3.58
N ALA A 188 4.26 4.51 4.09
CA ALA A 188 5.45 4.83 3.31
C ALA A 188 5.63 3.88 2.11
N ASN A 189 5.43 2.57 2.31
CA ASN A 189 5.52 1.57 1.26
C ASN A 189 4.44 1.76 0.18
N LEU A 190 3.19 2.10 0.57
CA LEU A 190 2.13 2.46 -0.38
C LEU A 190 2.53 3.68 -1.21
N LYS A 191 3.01 4.74 -0.55
CA LYS A 191 3.48 5.97 -1.21
C LYS A 191 4.58 5.66 -2.22
N ARG A 192 5.60 4.94 -1.80
CA ARG A 192 6.76 4.56 -2.62
C ARG A 192 6.37 3.79 -3.87
N LEU A 193 5.40 2.88 -3.76
CA LEU A 193 5.00 1.99 -4.86
C LEU A 193 3.97 2.62 -5.79
N LEU A 194 3.01 3.41 -5.26
CA LEU A 194 1.83 3.80 -6.03
C LEU A 194 1.76 5.28 -6.36
N VAL A 195 2.54 6.12 -5.66
CA VAL A 195 2.39 7.58 -5.74
C VAL A 195 3.66 8.29 -6.16
N ASP A 196 4.81 7.95 -5.62
CA ASP A 196 6.06 8.65 -5.89
C ASP A 196 6.40 8.64 -7.39
N ALA A 197 6.93 9.77 -7.86
CA ALA A 197 7.31 9.92 -9.27
C ALA A 197 8.44 8.97 -9.70
N ASP A 198 9.29 8.58 -8.74
CA ASP A 198 10.40 7.64 -8.90
C ASP A 198 10.04 6.23 -8.39
N THR A 199 8.74 5.87 -8.41
CA THR A 199 8.29 4.52 -8.05
C THR A 199 9.07 3.45 -8.82
N PRO A 200 9.43 2.32 -8.18
CA PRO A 200 10.11 1.23 -8.88
C PRO A 200 9.20 0.49 -9.88
N LEU A 201 7.86 0.63 -9.78
CA LEU A 201 6.92 0.02 -10.72
C LEU A 201 6.81 0.85 -12.00
N SER A 202 6.78 0.19 -13.15
CA SER A 202 6.40 0.83 -14.41
C SER A 202 4.96 1.32 -14.36
N ASP A 203 4.60 2.31 -15.18
CA ASP A 203 3.23 2.83 -15.23
C ASP A 203 2.20 1.74 -15.54
N ALA A 204 2.53 0.80 -16.44
CA ALA A 204 1.66 -0.32 -16.77
C ALA A 204 1.41 -1.25 -15.57
N HIS A 205 2.46 -1.62 -14.83
CA HIS A 205 2.35 -2.49 -13.67
C HIS A 205 1.70 -1.78 -12.47
N LYS A 206 1.98 -0.50 -12.29
CA LYS A 206 1.29 0.32 -11.30
C LYS A 206 -0.22 0.40 -11.60
N ALA A 207 -0.59 0.66 -12.85
CA ALA A 207 -2.00 0.70 -13.26
C ALA A 207 -2.70 -0.65 -13.08
N LEU A 208 -2.01 -1.76 -13.37
CA LEU A 208 -2.53 -3.11 -13.18
C LEU A 208 -2.83 -3.38 -11.69
N LEU A 209 -1.87 -3.09 -10.81
CA LEU A 209 -2.03 -3.27 -9.36
C LEU A 209 -3.15 -2.38 -8.80
N LEU A 210 -3.19 -1.10 -9.19
CA LEU A 210 -4.23 -0.16 -8.77
C LEU A 210 -5.61 -0.62 -9.22
N ARG A 211 -5.76 -1.16 -10.45
CA ARG A 211 -7.03 -1.71 -10.92
C ARG A 211 -7.53 -2.81 -9.99
N TRP A 212 -6.73 -3.81 -9.65
CA TRP A 212 -7.13 -4.88 -8.73
C TRP A 212 -7.49 -4.35 -7.34
N MET A 213 -6.75 -3.35 -6.83
CA MET A 213 -7.04 -2.71 -5.55
C MET A 213 -8.35 -1.90 -5.56
N ILE A 214 -8.76 -1.35 -6.71
CA ILE A 214 -10.03 -0.62 -6.87
C ILE A 214 -11.20 -1.61 -7.02
N GLU A 215 -10.99 -2.67 -7.79
CA GLU A 215 -12.02 -3.66 -8.14
C GLU A 215 -12.31 -4.65 -7.01
N THR A 216 -11.46 -4.72 -5.95
CA THR A 216 -11.69 -5.65 -4.83
C THR A 216 -13.09 -5.49 -4.23
N PRO A 217 -13.86 -6.59 -4.07
CA PRO A 217 -15.14 -6.55 -3.38
C PRO A 217 -15.00 -6.59 -1.85
N THR A 218 -13.79 -6.75 -1.32
CA THR A 218 -13.57 -6.90 0.13
C THR A 218 -13.65 -5.57 0.88
N GLY A 219 -14.02 -5.59 2.16
CA GLY A 219 -13.98 -4.46 3.09
C GLY A 219 -14.87 -3.25 2.75
N PRO A 220 -16.11 -3.44 2.24
CA PRO A 220 -16.97 -2.30 1.94
C PRO A 220 -17.31 -1.47 3.20
N ALA A 221 -17.22 -2.07 4.39
CA ALA A 221 -17.52 -1.44 5.68
C ALA A 221 -16.28 -0.85 6.39
N ARG A 222 -15.09 -0.86 5.76
CA ARG A 222 -13.85 -0.31 6.31
C ARG A 222 -13.54 1.07 5.72
N ILE A 223 -12.35 1.29 5.15
CA ILE A 223 -11.97 2.58 4.55
C ILE A 223 -13.07 3.11 3.62
N ARG A 224 -13.63 2.27 2.74
CA ARG A 224 -14.68 2.68 1.80
C ARG A 224 -15.89 3.31 2.47
N ALA A 225 -16.31 2.80 3.65
CA ALA A 225 -17.42 3.39 4.41
C ALA A 225 -17.05 4.70 5.13
N GLY A 226 -15.76 5.01 5.20
CA GLY A 226 -15.24 6.22 5.83
C GLY A 226 -14.98 7.38 4.88
N VAL A 227 -14.96 7.15 3.56
CA VAL A 227 -14.70 8.21 2.57
C VAL A 227 -16.00 8.87 2.08
N PRO A 228 -15.96 10.15 1.69
CA PRO A 228 -17.09 10.82 1.07
C PRO A 228 -17.52 10.17 -0.26
N ALA A 229 -18.76 10.43 -0.67
CA ALA A 229 -19.25 9.96 -1.97
C ALA A 229 -18.42 10.50 -3.14
N GLY A 230 -18.23 9.70 -4.18
CA GLY A 230 -17.49 10.07 -5.38
C GLY A 230 -15.98 9.85 -5.31
N TRP A 231 -15.44 9.43 -4.16
CA TRP A 231 -14.04 9.05 -4.06
C TRP A 231 -13.80 7.65 -4.64
N THR A 232 -12.66 7.47 -5.29
CA THR A 232 -12.17 6.14 -5.68
C THR A 232 -11.19 5.63 -4.63
N VAL A 233 -11.38 4.38 -4.19
CA VAL A 233 -10.57 3.76 -3.14
C VAL A 233 -9.83 2.56 -3.71
N ALA A 234 -8.52 2.68 -3.85
CA ALA A 234 -7.62 1.56 -4.15
C ALA A 234 -7.09 1.01 -2.83
N HIS A 235 -7.55 -0.16 -2.37
CA HIS A 235 -7.21 -0.65 -1.05
C HIS A 235 -6.99 -2.16 -0.99
N LYS A 236 -6.38 -2.61 0.12
CA LYS A 236 -6.23 -4.02 0.45
C LYS A 236 -6.57 -4.26 1.91
N THR A 237 -7.52 -5.12 2.14
CA THR A 237 -7.93 -5.56 3.48
C THR A 237 -7.03 -6.66 4.04
N GLY A 238 -7.01 -6.77 5.38
CA GLY A 238 -6.41 -7.88 6.11
C GLY A 238 -7.29 -8.26 7.29
N THR A 239 -7.46 -9.57 7.54
CA THR A 239 -8.26 -10.06 8.67
C THR A 239 -7.60 -11.29 9.27
N GLY A 240 -7.44 -11.31 10.58
CA GLY A 240 -6.99 -12.47 11.36
C GLY A 240 -8.12 -13.07 12.20
N GLY A 241 -7.99 -14.33 12.57
CA GLY A 241 -9.04 -15.08 13.26
C GLY A 241 -9.33 -14.65 14.71
N TYR A 242 -8.58 -13.69 15.26
CA TYR A 242 -8.66 -13.35 16.69
C TYR A 242 -8.49 -11.84 16.95
N GLY A 243 -9.18 -11.00 16.16
CA GLY A 243 -9.20 -9.56 16.36
C GLY A 243 -8.52 -8.68 15.32
N PRO A 244 -7.40 -9.09 14.66
CA PRO A 244 -6.82 -8.24 13.63
C PRO A 244 -7.79 -7.95 12.49
N THR A 245 -8.01 -6.66 12.24
CA THR A 245 -8.87 -6.14 11.15
C THR A 245 -8.15 -4.93 10.59
N ASN A 246 -7.69 -5.02 9.36
CA ASN A 246 -6.81 -4.03 8.75
C ASN A 246 -7.35 -3.59 7.41
N ASP A 247 -6.99 -2.38 7.00
CA ASP A 247 -7.23 -1.88 5.66
C ASP A 247 -6.21 -0.79 5.32
N ILE A 248 -5.59 -0.87 4.15
CA ILE A 248 -4.58 0.09 3.69
C ILE A 248 -4.85 0.47 2.24
N GLY A 249 -4.59 1.71 1.86
CA GLY A 249 -4.85 2.12 0.49
C GLY A 249 -4.52 3.56 0.13
N VAL A 250 -4.83 3.88 -1.11
CA VAL A 250 -4.75 5.23 -1.67
C VAL A 250 -6.16 5.69 -2.03
N LEU A 251 -6.55 6.83 -1.50
CA LEU A 251 -7.87 7.43 -1.63
C LEU A 251 -7.79 8.58 -2.63
N TYR A 252 -8.48 8.47 -3.74
CA TYR A 252 -8.49 9.46 -4.81
C TYR A 252 -9.77 10.28 -4.73
N PRO A 253 -9.70 11.57 -4.31
CA PRO A 253 -10.85 12.47 -4.36
C PRO A 253 -11.24 12.77 -5.82
N PRO A 254 -12.47 13.25 -6.07
CA PRO A 254 -12.87 13.69 -7.41
C PRO A 254 -12.00 14.81 -7.98
N ALA A 255 -11.34 15.59 -7.12
CA ALA A 255 -10.39 16.64 -7.50
C ALA A 255 -9.29 16.80 -6.43
N GLY A 256 -8.08 17.15 -6.88
CA GLY A 256 -6.92 17.35 -6.01
C GLY A 256 -6.07 16.10 -5.81
N ALA A 257 -5.10 16.20 -4.90
CA ALA A 257 -4.15 15.13 -4.63
C ALA A 257 -4.78 14.03 -3.76
N PRO A 258 -4.30 12.77 -3.88
CA PRO A 258 -4.80 11.66 -3.09
C PRO A 258 -4.37 11.72 -1.63
N VAL A 259 -5.02 10.88 -0.81
CA VAL A 259 -4.67 10.61 0.58
C VAL A 259 -4.24 9.15 0.70
N ILE A 260 -3.09 8.91 1.33
CA ILE A 260 -2.65 7.54 1.70
C ILE A 260 -3.20 7.25 3.08
N LEU A 261 -3.70 6.03 3.27
CA LEU A 261 -4.23 5.59 4.55
C LEU A 261 -3.72 4.19 4.89
N ALA A 262 -3.27 4.02 6.14
CA ALA A 262 -2.91 2.71 6.69
C ALA A 262 -3.57 2.57 8.07
N ALA A 263 -4.50 1.60 8.20
CA ALA A 263 -5.22 1.30 9.42
C ALA A 263 -5.04 -0.17 9.80
N TYR A 264 -4.53 -0.40 11.02
CA TYR A 264 -4.33 -1.72 11.60
C TYR A 264 -5.02 -1.76 12.96
N HIS A 265 -6.12 -2.51 13.07
CA HIS A 265 -6.89 -2.61 14.30
C HIS A 265 -6.81 -4.02 14.88
N HIS A 266 -6.48 -4.11 16.15
CA HIS A 266 -6.53 -5.36 16.91
C HIS A 266 -7.67 -5.26 17.92
N GLY A 267 -8.87 -5.64 17.50
CA GLY A 267 -10.03 -5.75 18.39
C GLY A 267 -9.87 -6.88 19.40
N ALA A 268 -10.69 -6.86 20.47
CA ALA A 268 -10.78 -7.99 21.37
C ALA A 268 -11.34 -9.22 20.65
N ARG A 269 -10.96 -10.42 21.12
CA ARG A 269 -11.31 -11.70 20.47
C ARG A 269 -12.81 -11.88 20.25
N GLU A 270 -13.61 -11.41 21.21
CA GLU A 270 -15.06 -11.56 21.17
C GLU A 270 -15.76 -10.39 20.45
N THR A 271 -15.02 -9.40 19.98
CA THR A 271 -15.62 -8.26 19.28
C THR A 271 -16.17 -8.71 17.93
N PRO A 272 -17.45 -8.44 17.63
CA PRO A 272 -18.01 -8.78 16.33
C PRO A 272 -17.22 -8.14 15.19
N PRO A 273 -16.96 -8.84 14.07
CA PRO A 273 -16.19 -8.30 12.95
C PRO A 273 -16.70 -6.94 12.43
N ALA A 274 -18.02 -6.78 12.35
CA ALA A 274 -18.64 -5.52 11.91
C ALA A 274 -18.26 -4.32 12.80
N ARG A 275 -18.04 -4.54 14.10
CA ARG A 275 -17.60 -3.47 15.00
C ARG A 275 -16.14 -3.08 14.73
N ASN A 276 -15.28 -4.06 14.53
CA ASN A 276 -13.88 -3.80 14.17
C ASN A 276 -13.77 -3.06 12.81
N GLU A 277 -14.63 -3.39 11.85
CA GLU A 277 -14.70 -2.69 10.56
C GLU A 277 -15.17 -1.25 10.73
N ALA A 278 -16.17 -1.01 11.56
CA ALA A 278 -16.70 0.32 11.87
C ALA A 278 -15.64 1.24 12.50
N VAL A 279 -14.73 0.70 13.33
CA VAL A 279 -13.60 1.47 13.89
C VAL A 279 -12.73 2.05 12.77
N ILE A 280 -12.39 1.26 11.75
CA ILE A 280 -11.59 1.75 10.61
C ILE A 280 -12.36 2.82 9.82
N ALA A 281 -13.65 2.60 9.56
CA ALA A 281 -14.49 3.57 8.86
C ALA A 281 -14.58 4.91 9.62
N GLU A 282 -14.76 4.85 10.93
CA GLU A 282 -14.83 6.04 11.79
C GLU A 282 -13.50 6.79 11.84
N ALA A 283 -12.38 6.07 12.07
CA ALA A 283 -11.05 6.68 12.04
C ALA A 283 -10.76 7.36 10.69
N THR A 284 -11.19 6.75 9.59
CA THR A 284 -11.07 7.33 8.24
C THR A 284 -11.86 8.64 8.14
N ARG A 285 -13.12 8.68 8.61
CA ARG A 285 -13.95 9.91 8.59
C ARG A 285 -13.35 11.02 9.43
N LEU A 286 -12.90 10.70 10.64
CA LEU A 286 -12.26 11.67 11.53
C LEU A 286 -10.99 12.25 10.92
N ALA A 287 -10.14 11.42 10.32
CA ALA A 287 -8.92 11.86 9.69
C ALA A 287 -9.20 12.76 8.45
N LEU A 288 -10.14 12.37 7.58
CA LEU A 288 -10.50 13.18 6.43
C LEU A 288 -11.12 14.53 6.85
N SER A 289 -11.91 14.55 7.91
CA SER A 289 -12.44 15.79 8.49
C SER A 289 -11.33 16.69 9.04
N GLU A 290 -10.37 16.14 9.78
CA GLU A 290 -9.22 16.87 10.32
C GLU A 290 -8.31 17.44 9.21
N LEU A 291 -8.20 16.71 8.10
CA LEU A 291 -7.46 17.15 6.91
C LEU A 291 -8.24 18.16 6.04
N GLY A 292 -9.51 18.46 6.37
CA GLY A 292 -10.37 19.29 5.54
C GLY A 292 -10.76 18.65 4.20
N ARG A 293 -10.89 17.33 4.19
CA ARG A 293 -11.20 16.49 3.01
C ARG A 293 -12.57 15.81 3.10
N ALA A 294 -13.38 16.12 4.13
CA ALA A 294 -14.71 15.55 4.35
C ALA A 294 -15.78 16.17 3.43
#